data_3bd1482a4077974bab6bf0ef777dea7b
#
_entry.id   3bd1482a4077974bab6bf0ef777dea7b
#
_cell.length_a   1.000
_cell.length_b   1.000
_cell.length_c   1.000
_cell.angle_alpha   90.00
_cell.angle_beta   90.00
_cell.angle_gamma   90.00
#
_symmetry.space_group_name_H-M   'P 1'
#
loop_
_entity.id
_entity.type
_entity.pdbx_description
1 polymer ?
#
loop_
_entity_poly.entity_id
_entity_poly.type
_entity_poly.pdbx_seq_one_letter_code
_entity_poly.pdbx_strand_id
1 'polypeptide(L)'
;GGTIEENAKRLRVTLPDVYFLGNAAFNFGAYIPSAIVPGLVALAAALTFCGVIVRSWRQGRHRAWRAAHENRVAAGFLGELLPWTILFTLGGALWVAVFSGWLGWGVAGAWWKWLLATHLLVLCSAGLALFFSAFGMSWVIAVSSVICLLAPTFPFTGFSYPIESMTPGAKLLAEFLPLTHYLKAQANEWILTADGFAGWKEIAWLAGFAALTGLAGLGLLTFRSRLWAKAEEKKTAAPDESGPSGFWGFASFLVKKTVFSRDTFLILAGATAFYLVFYAWPYMNQQIQFVPVAVVDEDATAASRRLGSAMEASPVFDVRLRTPDAGEAIAALRAQEVDVVVTIPKDLEKHQARGENATVHVLANGAFPVKGRAVQAALAGIVTDAG
;
A
#
# COMPACT_ATOMS: atom_id res chain seq x y z
N GLY A 1 8.99 -36.37 -20.22
CA GLY A 1 8.72 -35.30 -19.34
C GLY A 1 8.02 -35.78 -18.08
N GLY A 2 8.79 -36.08 -17.03
CA GLY A 2 8.23 -36.38 -15.72
C GLY A 2 7.70 -35.13 -15.04
N THR A 3 6.86 -35.31 -14.02
CA THR A 3 6.39 -34.19 -13.18
C THR A 3 7.55 -33.56 -12.39
N ILE A 4 7.41 -32.35 -11.92
CA ILE A 4 8.41 -31.67 -11.06
C ILE A 4 8.78 -32.55 -9.87
N GLU A 5 7.81 -33.26 -9.25
CA GLU A 5 8.05 -34.20 -8.15
C GLU A 5 8.86 -35.45 -8.57
N GLU A 6 8.65 -35.97 -9.77
CA GLU A 6 9.44 -37.10 -10.27
C GLU A 6 10.88 -36.69 -10.57
N ASN A 7 11.08 -35.50 -11.11
CA ASN A 7 12.42 -34.95 -11.36
C ASN A 7 13.14 -34.63 -10.04
N ALA A 8 12.46 -34.04 -9.06
CA ALA A 8 13.00 -33.79 -7.71
C ALA A 8 13.40 -35.13 -7.02
N LYS A 9 12.59 -36.19 -7.19
CA LYS A 9 12.96 -37.53 -6.68
C LYS A 9 14.18 -38.11 -7.35
N ARG A 10 14.42 -37.85 -8.67
CA ARG A 10 15.62 -38.29 -9.38
C ARG A 10 16.88 -37.59 -8.88
N LEU A 11 16.76 -36.31 -8.53
CA LEU A 11 17.87 -35.49 -8.01
C LEU A 11 18.12 -35.67 -6.52
N ARG A 12 17.21 -36.38 -5.83
CA ARG A 12 17.29 -36.60 -4.36
C ARG A 12 17.44 -35.32 -3.55
N VAL A 13 16.96 -34.20 -4.09
CA VAL A 13 16.77 -32.94 -3.38
C VAL A 13 15.28 -32.78 -3.12
N THR A 14 14.90 -32.61 -1.88
CA THR A 14 13.50 -32.33 -1.52
C THR A 14 13.12 -30.94 -1.98
N LEU A 15 11.91 -30.78 -2.50
CA LEU A 15 11.38 -29.44 -2.84
C LEU A 15 11.51 -28.53 -1.61
N PRO A 16 11.93 -27.28 -1.80
CA PRO A 16 12.17 -26.35 -0.69
C PRO A 16 10.87 -26.10 0.09
N ASP A 17 10.92 -26.30 1.41
CA ASP A 17 9.84 -25.94 2.30
C ASP A 17 9.85 -24.44 2.58
N VAL A 18 8.68 -23.79 2.42
CA VAL A 18 8.54 -22.36 2.72
C VAL A 18 7.81 -22.18 4.04
N TYR A 19 8.45 -21.48 4.95
CA TYR A 19 7.89 -21.04 6.20
C TYR A 19 7.65 -19.53 6.14
N PHE A 20 6.43 -19.11 6.50
CA PHE A 20 6.08 -17.68 6.55
C PHE A 20 6.17 -17.18 7.98
N LEU A 21 7.11 -16.28 8.24
CA LEU A 21 7.25 -15.63 9.54
C LEU A 21 5.96 -14.88 9.88
N GLY A 22 5.40 -15.14 11.05
CA GLY A 22 4.17 -14.52 11.55
C GLY A 22 2.86 -15.02 10.91
N ASN A 23 2.92 -15.83 9.85
CA ASN A 23 1.75 -16.43 9.20
C ASN A 23 2.06 -17.84 8.70
N ALA A 24 2.57 -18.69 9.57
CA ALA A 24 3.12 -20.01 9.25
C ALA A 24 2.14 -20.91 8.46
N ALA A 25 0.85 -20.85 8.77
CA ALA A 25 -0.21 -21.61 8.09
C ALA A 25 -0.71 -20.94 6.80
N PHE A 26 -0.13 -19.82 6.39
CA PHE A 26 -0.60 -18.99 5.28
C PHE A 26 -2.11 -18.74 5.32
N ASN A 27 -2.56 -18.10 6.40
CA ASN A 27 -3.96 -17.77 6.59
C ASN A 27 -4.37 -16.58 5.72
N PHE A 28 -5.17 -16.84 4.69
CA PHE A 28 -5.72 -15.79 3.82
C PHE A 28 -6.62 -14.80 4.56
N GLY A 29 -7.31 -15.26 5.63
CA GLY A 29 -8.13 -14.39 6.47
C GLY A 29 -7.33 -13.33 7.21
N ALA A 30 -6.06 -13.61 7.55
CA ALA A 30 -5.13 -12.62 8.09
C ALA A 30 -4.52 -11.76 6.98
N TYR A 31 -4.09 -12.41 5.89
CA TYR A 31 -3.37 -11.76 4.80
C TYR A 31 -4.21 -10.71 4.08
N ILE A 32 -5.35 -11.08 3.50
CA ILE A 32 -6.14 -10.17 2.65
C ILE A 32 -6.68 -8.96 3.43
N PRO A 33 -7.35 -9.11 4.59
CA PRO A 33 -7.88 -7.96 5.32
C PRO A 33 -6.80 -7.02 5.83
N SER A 34 -5.59 -7.52 6.13
CA SER A 34 -4.49 -6.69 6.63
C SER A 34 -4.10 -5.56 5.67
N ALA A 35 -4.32 -5.74 4.38
CA ALA A 35 -4.03 -4.71 3.38
C ALA A 35 -5.28 -3.97 2.90
N ILE A 36 -6.41 -4.68 2.73
CA ILE A 36 -7.63 -4.07 2.17
C ILE A 36 -8.28 -3.13 3.19
N VAL A 37 -8.42 -3.53 4.45
CA VAL A 37 -9.13 -2.72 5.45
C VAL A 37 -8.48 -1.36 5.68
N PRO A 38 -7.17 -1.24 5.90
CA PRO A 38 -6.53 0.08 6.00
C PRO A 38 -6.71 0.95 4.75
N GLY A 39 -6.64 0.34 3.56
CA GLY A 39 -6.88 1.05 2.29
C GLY A 39 -8.30 1.60 2.20
N LEU A 40 -9.31 0.82 2.60
CA LEU A 40 -10.71 1.27 2.64
C LEU A 40 -10.92 2.36 3.69
N VAL A 41 -10.30 2.26 4.86
CA VAL A 41 -10.36 3.31 5.90
C VAL A 41 -9.75 4.61 5.37
N ALA A 42 -8.59 4.55 4.72
CA ALA A 42 -7.93 5.71 4.13
C ALA A 42 -8.80 6.36 3.04
N LEU A 43 -9.38 5.56 2.15
CA LEU A 43 -10.28 6.05 1.10
C LEU A 43 -11.54 6.69 1.68
N ALA A 44 -12.22 6.01 2.60
CA ALA A 44 -13.42 6.51 3.26
C ALA A 44 -13.16 7.82 4.03
N ALA A 45 -12.03 7.89 4.73
CA ALA A 45 -11.58 9.11 5.43
C ALA A 45 -11.38 10.26 4.42
N ALA A 46 -10.64 10.03 3.34
CA ALA A 46 -10.37 11.06 2.34
C ALA A 46 -11.66 11.57 1.66
N LEU A 47 -12.60 10.67 1.31
CA LEU A 47 -13.89 11.04 0.75
C LEU A 47 -14.73 11.89 1.72
N THR A 48 -14.73 11.51 3.00
CA THR A 48 -15.43 12.26 4.06
C THR A 48 -14.82 13.65 4.23
N PHE A 49 -13.49 13.74 4.30
CA PHE A 49 -12.77 15.01 4.39
C PHE A 49 -13.05 15.92 3.18
N CYS A 50 -13.04 15.39 1.95
CA CYS A 50 -13.45 16.15 0.76
C CYS A 50 -14.87 16.70 0.91
N GLY A 51 -15.80 15.89 1.43
CA GLY A 51 -17.18 16.29 1.68
C GLY A 51 -17.30 17.46 2.66
N VAL A 52 -16.58 17.38 3.77
CA VAL A 52 -16.54 18.42 4.79
C VAL A 52 -15.97 19.73 4.22
N ILE A 53 -14.82 19.65 3.54
CA ILE A 53 -14.15 20.84 2.99
C ILE A 53 -15.02 21.50 1.90
N VAL A 54 -15.53 20.74 0.95
CA VAL A 54 -16.30 21.31 -0.17
C VAL A 54 -17.66 21.86 0.28
N ARG A 55 -18.26 21.29 1.35
CA ARG A 55 -19.50 21.83 1.93
C ARG A 55 -19.38 23.29 2.36
N SER A 56 -18.21 23.69 2.89
CA SER A 56 -17.95 25.07 3.32
C SER A 56 -17.88 26.07 2.17
N TRP A 57 -17.67 25.59 0.93
CA TRP A 57 -17.57 26.40 -0.27
C TRP A 57 -18.84 26.46 -1.11
N ARG A 58 -19.86 25.70 -0.76
CA ARG A 58 -21.09 25.59 -1.57
C ARG A 58 -21.99 26.83 -1.42
N GLN A 59 -22.41 27.39 -2.55
CA GLN A 59 -23.60 28.25 -2.67
C GLN A 59 -23.66 29.43 -1.70
N GLY A 60 -22.70 30.34 -1.79
CA GLY A 60 -22.75 31.60 -1.00
C GLY A 60 -22.49 31.45 0.50
N ARG A 61 -22.26 30.22 0.98
CA ARG A 61 -21.96 29.93 2.38
C ARG A 61 -20.55 30.34 2.80
N HIS A 62 -19.66 30.57 1.84
CA HIS A 62 -18.25 30.83 2.14
C HIS A 62 -18.03 32.09 2.96
N ARG A 63 -18.78 33.17 2.70
CA ARG A 63 -18.71 34.41 3.54
C ARG A 63 -19.17 34.16 4.96
N ALA A 64 -20.32 33.50 5.13
CA ALA A 64 -20.84 33.18 6.46
C ALA A 64 -19.90 32.23 7.21
N TRP A 65 -19.35 31.22 6.51
CA TRP A 65 -18.36 30.31 7.08
C TRP A 65 -17.10 31.04 7.53
N ARG A 66 -16.56 31.94 6.71
CA ARG A 66 -15.39 32.74 7.09
C ARG A 66 -15.67 33.66 8.26
N ALA A 67 -16.84 34.30 8.30
CA ALA A 67 -17.24 35.15 9.40
C ALA A 67 -17.36 34.33 10.70
N ALA A 68 -17.95 33.15 10.65
CA ALA A 68 -18.08 32.27 11.81
C ALA A 68 -16.72 31.83 12.37
N HIS A 69 -15.68 31.76 11.53
CA HIS A 69 -14.32 31.37 11.92
C HIS A 69 -13.36 32.57 12.03
N GLU A 70 -13.90 33.80 12.23
CA GLU A 70 -13.10 35.00 12.39
C GLU A 70 -12.06 35.22 11.27
N ASN A 71 -12.35 34.78 10.05
CA ASN A 71 -11.43 34.76 8.91
C ASN A 71 -10.17 33.90 9.09
N ARG A 72 -10.11 33.04 10.11
CA ARG A 72 -9.02 32.09 10.35
C ARG A 72 -9.25 30.79 9.56
N VAL A 73 -9.09 30.85 8.24
CA VAL A 73 -9.44 29.78 7.30
C VAL A 73 -8.78 28.45 7.65
N ALA A 74 -7.49 28.44 7.95
CA ALA A 74 -6.77 27.21 8.31
C ALA A 74 -7.31 26.59 9.61
N ALA A 75 -7.53 27.41 10.65
CA ALA A 75 -8.08 26.94 11.92
C ALA A 75 -9.51 26.42 11.76
N GLY A 76 -10.33 27.06 10.90
CA GLY A 76 -11.68 26.62 10.59
C GLY A 76 -11.68 25.21 9.97
N PHE A 77 -10.88 24.97 8.92
CA PHE A 77 -10.78 23.63 8.32
C PHE A 77 -10.22 22.59 9.28
N LEU A 78 -9.17 22.91 10.02
CA LEU A 78 -8.63 21.98 11.02
C LEU A 78 -9.67 21.61 12.08
N GLY A 79 -10.45 22.60 12.56
CA GLY A 79 -11.53 22.36 13.52
C GLY A 79 -12.65 21.48 12.96
N GLU A 80 -13.05 21.69 11.70
CA GLU A 80 -14.08 20.86 11.05
C GLU A 80 -13.61 19.44 10.74
N LEU A 81 -12.32 19.24 10.43
CA LEU A 81 -11.75 17.92 10.15
C LEU A 81 -11.44 17.13 11.42
N LEU A 82 -11.20 17.79 12.55
CA LEU A 82 -10.78 17.15 13.80
C LEU A 82 -11.72 16.03 14.28
N PRO A 83 -13.06 16.20 14.36
CA PRO A 83 -13.96 15.14 14.80
C PRO A 83 -13.89 13.90 13.91
N TRP A 84 -13.79 14.10 12.61
CA TRP A 84 -13.68 13.02 11.65
C TRP A 84 -12.32 12.31 11.71
N THR A 85 -11.25 13.08 11.93
CA THR A 85 -9.91 12.52 12.16
C THR A 85 -9.90 11.62 13.38
N ILE A 86 -10.51 12.04 14.48
CA ILE A 86 -10.68 11.23 15.69
C ILE A 86 -11.49 9.98 15.38
N LEU A 87 -12.63 10.11 14.70
CA LEU A 87 -13.52 8.99 14.36
C LEU A 87 -12.80 7.92 13.51
N PHE A 88 -12.11 8.34 12.45
CA PHE A 88 -11.38 7.39 11.58
C PHE A 88 -10.16 6.80 12.28
N THR A 89 -9.49 7.55 13.16
CA THR A 89 -8.40 7.00 14.00
C THR A 89 -8.94 5.95 14.97
N LEU A 90 -10.07 6.19 15.61
CA LEU A 90 -10.72 5.20 16.48
C LEU A 90 -11.20 3.97 15.70
N GLY A 91 -11.74 4.16 14.48
CA GLY A 91 -12.08 3.06 13.59
C GLY A 91 -10.87 2.21 13.20
N GLY A 92 -9.74 2.85 12.91
CA GLY A 92 -8.48 2.16 12.65
C GLY A 92 -7.93 1.46 13.90
N ALA A 93 -8.04 2.08 15.08
CA ALA A 93 -7.67 1.47 16.36
C ALA A 93 -8.55 0.24 16.66
N LEU A 94 -9.84 0.32 16.38
CA LEU A 94 -10.76 -0.82 16.49
C LEU A 94 -10.33 -1.97 15.56
N TRP A 95 -9.93 -1.65 14.32
CA TRP A 95 -9.38 -2.63 13.40
C TRP A 95 -8.15 -3.33 13.98
N VAL A 96 -7.17 -2.58 14.50
CA VAL A 96 -5.97 -3.15 15.12
C VAL A 96 -6.36 -4.04 16.31
N ALA A 97 -7.31 -3.62 17.15
CA ALA A 97 -7.79 -4.39 18.30
C ALA A 97 -8.50 -5.69 17.87
N VAL A 98 -9.34 -5.63 16.84
CA VAL A 98 -10.02 -6.80 16.27
C VAL A 98 -9.02 -7.78 15.66
N PHE A 99 -8.07 -7.27 14.88
CA PHE A 99 -7.05 -8.06 14.22
C PHE A 99 -6.15 -8.79 15.23
N SER A 100 -5.62 -8.06 16.20
CA SER A 100 -4.67 -8.60 17.15
C SER A 100 -5.32 -9.36 18.32
N GLY A 101 -6.45 -8.88 18.81
CA GLY A 101 -7.11 -9.41 19.98
C GLY A 101 -8.15 -10.47 19.66
N TRP A 102 -9.20 -10.10 18.92
CA TRP A 102 -10.32 -11.02 18.68
C TRP A 102 -9.97 -12.13 17.67
N LEU A 103 -9.32 -11.77 16.56
CA LEU A 103 -8.89 -12.75 15.56
C LEU A 103 -7.61 -13.51 15.96
N GLY A 104 -6.91 -13.03 17.00
CA GLY A 104 -5.74 -13.70 17.56
C GLY A 104 -4.52 -13.76 16.63
N TRP A 105 -4.42 -12.82 15.67
CA TRP A 105 -3.31 -12.84 14.71
C TRP A 105 -2.03 -12.15 15.23
N GLY A 106 -2.04 -11.82 16.51
CA GLY A 106 -0.86 -11.37 17.25
C GLY A 106 -0.35 -9.99 16.82
N VAL A 107 0.49 -9.43 17.67
CA VAL A 107 1.36 -8.29 17.35
C VAL A 107 2.72 -8.64 17.94
N ALA A 108 3.72 -8.84 17.11
CA ALA A 108 5.07 -9.20 17.56
C ALA A 108 5.84 -7.99 18.08
N GLY A 109 5.58 -6.81 17.51
CA GLY A 109 6.20 -5.53 17.86
C GLY A 109 5.38 -4.67 18.81
N ALA A 110 5.48 -3.35 18.65
CA ALA A 110 4.84 -2.37 19.52
C ALA A 110 3.47 -1.93 18.95
N TRP A 111 2.38 -2.39 19.53
CA TRP A 111 1.01 -2.06 19.13
C TRP A 111 0.76 -0.53 19.01
N TRP A 112 1.40 0.28 19.85
CA TRP A 112 1.23 1.74 19.82
C TRP A 112 1.88 2.39 18.59
N LYS A 113 2.98 1.82 18.06
CA LYS A 113 3.57 2.27 16.79
C LYS A 113 2.64 1.96 15.62
N TRP A 114 1.97 0.81 15.64
CA TRP A 114 0.95 0.48 14.63
C TRP A 114 -0.23 1.45 14.69
N LEU A 115 -0.71 1.80 15.91
CA LEU A 115 -1.75 2.83 16.08
C LEU A 115 -1.28 4.20 15.58
N LEU A 116 -0.03 4.57 15.84
CA LEU A 116 0.55 5.81 15.32
C LEU A 116 0.58 5.81 13.79
N ALA A 117 1.02 4.73 13.16
CA ALA A 117 1.01 4.59 11.70
C ALA A 117 -0.42 4.69 11.14
N THR A 118 -1.41 4.09 11.82
CA THR A 118 -2.83 4.17 11.46
C THR A 118 -3.35 5.62 11.54
N HIS A 119 -3.02 6.33 12.61
CA HIS A 119 -3.35 7.75 12.76
C HIS A 119 -2.73 8.60 11.65
N LEU A 120 -1.46 8.37 11.35
CA LEU A 120 -0.76 9.07 10.28
C LEU A 120 -1.33 8.79 8.89
N LEU A 121 -1.80 7.56 8.63
CA LEU A 121 -2.50 7.24 7.38
C LEU A 121 -3.80 8.05 7.22
N VAL A 122 -4.56 8.23 8.33
CA VAL A 122 -5.74 9.11 8.35
C VAL A 122 -5.35 10.57 8.11
N LEU A 123 -4.24 11.04 8.69
CA LEU A 123 -3.73 12.39 8.43
C LEU A 123 -3.24 12.57 6.98
N CYS A 124 -2.61 11.57 6.37
CA CYS A 124 -2.29 11.57 4.94
C CYS A 124 -3.55 11.74 4.09
N SER A 125 -4.63 11.01 4.45
CA SER A 125 -5.93 11.12 3.77
C SER A 125 -6.54 12.52 3.92
N ALA A 126 -6.42 13.14 5.10
CA ALA A 126 -6.85 14.52 5.33
C ALA A 126 -6.02 15.52 4.52
N GLY A 127 -4.70 15.34 4.48
CA GLY A 127 -3.79 16.18 3.69
C GLY A 127 -4.10 16.12 2.19
N LEU A 128 -4.33 14.93 1.65
CA LEU A 128 -4.74 14.75 0.24
C LEU A 128 -6.10 15.38 -0.04
N ALA A 129 -7.06 15.22 0.87
CA ALA A 129 -8.38 15.85 0.72
C ALA A 129 -8.30 17.37 0.71
N LEU A 130 -7.50 17.98 1.61
CA LEU A 130 -7.22 19.41 1.63
C LEU A 130 -6.59 19.88 0.31
N PHE A 131 -5.58 19.16 -0.14
CA PHE A 131 -4.84 19.49 -1.36
C PHE A 131 -5.73 19.44 -2.60
N PHE A 132 -6.41 18.31 -2.86
CA PHE A 132 -7.25 18.15 -4.04
C PHE A 132 -8.53 19.00 -4.00
N SER A 133 -9.11 19.22 -2.83
CA SER A 133 -10.26 20.14 -2.70
C SER A 133 -9.87 21.57 -3.06
N ALA A 134 -8.62 21.96 -2.81
CA ALA A 134 -8.13 23.29 -3.14
C ALA A 134 -7.99 23.52 -4.66
N PHE A 135 -7.71 22.48 -5.45
CA PHE A 135 -7.54 22.61 -6.90
C PHE A 135 -8.85 22.92 -7.61
N GLY A 136 -9.88 22.16 -7.38
CA GLY A 136 -11.11 22.21 -8.16
C GLY A 136 -12.23 23.03 -7.53
N MET A 137 -12.25 23.16 -6.21
CA MET A 137 -13.35 23.78 -5.42
C MET A 137 -14.73 23.19 -5.79
N SER A 138 -14.72 22.04 -6.40
CA SER A 138 -15.85 21.25 -6.83
C SER A 138 -15.80 19.89 -6.14
N TRP A 139 -16.93 19.45 -5.61
CA TRP A 139 -17.08 18.11 -5.05
C TRP A 139 -16.59 17.02 -6.00
N VAL A 140 -16.99 17.15 -7.26
CA VAL A 140 -16.69 16.18 -8.30
C VAL A 140 -15.17 16.07 -8.52
N ILE A 141 -14.47 17.18 -8.69
CA ILE A 141 -13.03 17.18 -8.94
C ILE A 141 -12.26 16.67 -7.70
N ALA A 142 -12.61 17.13 -6.50
CA ALA A 142 -11.95 16.71 -5.28
C ALA A 142 -12.07 15.19 -5.05
N VAL A 143 -13.29 14.68 -5.14
CA VAL A 143 -13.60 13.26 -4.92
C VAL A 143 -12.98 12.39 -6.03
N SER A 144 -13.10 12.80 -7.30
CA SER A 144 -12.52 12.03 -8.41
C SER A 144 -11.00 11.95 -8.30
N SER A 145 -10.33 13.06 -7.95
CA SER A 145 -8.87 13.07 -7.78
C SER A 145 -8.42 12.14 -6.65
N VAL A 146 -9.13 12.16 -5.52
CA VAL A 146 -8.85 11.27 -4.39
C VAL A 146 -9.10 9.81 -4.77
N ILE A 147 -10.22 9.50 -5.43
CA ILE A 147 -10.53 8.13 -5.87
C ILE A 147 -9.49 7.66 -6.89
N CYS A 148 -9.15 8.48 -7.89
CA CYS A 148 -8.14 8.11 -8.90
C CYS A 148 -6.78 7.82 -8.27
N LEU A 149 -6.41 8.50 -7.19
CA LEU A 149 -5.15 8.24 -6.51
C LEU A 149 -5.23 7.08 -5.51
N LEU A 150 -6.25 7.03 -4.64
CA LEU A 150 -6.28 6.09 -3.52
C LEU A 150 -6.91 4.74 -3.85
N ALA A 151 -7.91 4.67 -4.73
CA ALA A 151 -8.57 3.40 -5.01
C ALA A 151 -7.66 2.37 -5.72
N PRO A 152 -6.82 2.75 -6.71
CA PRO A 152 -5.92 1.81 -7.35
C PRO A 152 -4.57 1.66 -6.63
N THR A 153 -4.40 2.13 -5.39
CA THR A 153 -3.11 2.02 -4.68
C THR A 153 -2.72 0.59 -4.34
N PHE A 154 -3.70 -0.28 -4.11
CA PHE A 154 -3.47 -1.65 -3.66
C PHE A 154 -2.46 -2.44 -4.53
N PRO A 155 -2.52 -2.44 -5.87
CA PRO A 155 -1.54 -3.10 -6.71
C PRO A 155 -0.10 -2.60 -6.53
N PHE A 156 0.08 -1.32 -6.16
CA PHE A 156 1.39 -0.69 -6.02
C PHE A 156 2.03 -0.90 -4.65
N THR A 157 1.32 -1.45 -3.68
CA THR A 157 1.82 -1.59 -2.30
C THR A 157 2.87 -2.67 -2.09
N GLY A 158 3.17 -3.47 -3.11
CA GLY A 158 4.00 -4.65 -2.95
C GLY A 158 3.26 -5.88 -2.41
N PHE A 159 1.98 -5.73 -2.06
CA PHE A 159 1.18 -6.77 -1.45
C PHE A 159 0.81 -7.88 -2.44
N SER A 160 0.28 -7.52 -3.61
CA SER A 160 -0.13 -8.47 -4.65
C SER A 160 0.96 -8.76 -5.68
N TYR A 161 1.92 -7.83 -5.85
CA TYR A 161 3.03 -7.96 -6.78
C TYR A 161 4.25 -7.22 -6.21
N PRO A 162 5.45 -7.83 -6.16
CA PRO A 162 6.63 -7.21 -5.58
C PRO A 162 7.01 -5.88 -6.23
N ILE A 163 7.28 -4.85 -5.42
CA ILE A 163 7.67 -3.52 -5.93
C ILE A 163 8.94 -3.62 -6.77
N GLU A 164 9.87 -4.48 -6.38
CA GLU A 164 11.16 -4.71 -7.04
C GLU A 164 10.99 -5.21 -8.49
N SER A 165 9.87 -5.88 -8.77
CA SER A 165 9.53 -6.42 -10.08
C SER A 165 8.76 -5.45 -10.97
N MET A 166 8.33 -4.31 -10.44
CA MET A 166 7.57 -3.31 -11.19
C MET A 166 8.47 -2.53 -12.17
N THR A 167 7.85 -1.89 -13.15
CA THR A 167 8.56 -0.92 -14.03
C THR A 167 9.06 0.28 -13.23
N PRO A 168 10.12 0.99 -13.67
CA PRO A 168 10.68 2.11 -12.90
C PRO A 168 9.66 3.19 -12.51
N GLY A 169 8.73 3.53 -13.41
CA GLY A 169 7.67 4.50 -13.11
C GLY A 169 6.67 3.99 -12.07
N ALA A 170 6.32 2.70 -12.12
CA ALA A 170 5.44 2.09 -11.13
C ALA A 170 6.11 1.98 -9.75
N LYS A 171 7.42 1.70 -9.71
CA LYS A 171 8.22 1.73 -8.47
C LYS A 171 8.19 3.11 -7.81
N LEU A 172 8.47 4.15 -8.60
CA LEU A 172 8.46 5.52 -8.10
C LEU A 172 7.10 5.89 -7.51
N LEU A 173 6.02 5.51 -8.19
CA LEU A 173 4.67 5.75 -7.71
C LEU A 173 4.38 4.93 -6.44
N ALA A 174 4.76 3.66 -6.41
CA ALA A 174 4.61 2.79 -5.24
C ALA A 174 5.26 3.40 -3.98
N GLU A 175 6.47 3.95 -4.14
CA GLU A 175 7.20 4.62 -3.07
C GLU A 175 6.61 5.99 -2.68
N PHE A 176 5.78 6.58 -3.53
CA PHE A 176 5.10 7.84 -3.23
C PHE A 176 3.75 7.63 -2.53
N LEU A 177 3.19 6.43 -2.51
CA LEU A 177 1.85 6.17 -1.99
C LEU A 177 1.84 5.91 -0.48
N PRO A 178 1.01 6.62 0.30
CA PRO A 178 0.96 6.46 1.76
C PRO A 178 0.61 5.04 2.22
N LEU A 179 -0.26 4.35 1.49
CA LEU A 179 -0.67 2.98 1.83
C LEU A 179 0.51 2.00 1.78
N THR A 180 1.46 2.17 0.84
CA THR A 180 2.69 1.37 0.76
C THR A 180 3.50 1.46 2.04
N HIS A 181 3.75 2.68 2.52
CA HIS A 181 4.52 2.92 3.74
C HIS A 181 3.78 2.46 4.99
N TYR A 182 2.44 2.62 5.00
CA TYR A 182 1.62 2.09 6.08
C TYR A 182 1.72 0.56 6.17
N LEU A 183 1.60 -0.16 5.05
CA LEU A 183 1.68 -1.63 5.07
C LEU A 183 3.07 -2.14 5.47
N LYS A 184 4.14 -1.42 5.10
CA LYS A 184 5.50 -1.71 5.59
C LYS A 184 5.62 -1.46 7.10
N ALA A 185 5.09 -0.35 7.62
CA ALA A 185 5.04 -0.07 9.05
C ALA A 185 4.21 -1.12 9.81
N GLN A 186 3.04 -1.49 9.27
CA GLN A 186 2.22 -2.56 9.82
C GLN A 186 2.96 -3.90 9.86
N ALA A 187 3.65 -4.29 8.78
CA ALA A 187 4.43 -5.52 8.73
C ALA A 187 5.54 -5.55 9.80
N ASN A 188 6.18 -4.40 10.06
CA ASN A 188 7.16 -4.27 11.14
C ASN A 188 6.59 -4.63 12.50
N GLU A 189 5.43 -4.09 12.83
CA GLU A 189 4.84 -4.27 14.15
C GLU A 189 4.05 -5.59 14.25
N TRP A 190 3.49 -6.07 13.15
CA TRP A 190 2.76 -7.33 13.12
C TRP A 190 3.70 -8.55 13.21
N ILE A 191 4.80 -8.56 12.41
CA ILE A 191 5.59 -9.76 12.13
C ILE A 191 7.06 -9.60 12.44
N LEU A 192 7.68 -8.51 11.96
CA LEU A 192 9.13 -8.41 11.84
C LEU A 192 9.83 -7.94 13.12
N THR A 193 9.13 -7.24 14.01
CA THR A 193 9.72 -6.62 15.21
C THR A 193 10.96 -5.77 14.90
N ALA A 194 10.87 -4.95 13.84
CA ALA A 194 11.99 -4.14 13.42
C ALA A 194 12.35 -3.09 14.48
N ASP A 195 13.60 -3.11 14.91
CA ASP A 195 14.13 -2.21 15.93
C ASP A 195 14.88 -1.00 15.31
N GLY A 196 15.15 0.01 16.13
CA GLY A 196 15.95 1.16 15.74
C GLY A 196 15.35 1.96 14.57
N PHE A 197 16.19 2.41 13.65
CA PHE A 197 15.80 3.28 12.54
C PHE A 197 14.82 2.59 11.56
N ALA A 198 14.99 1.28 11.30
CA ALA A 198 14.13 0.53 10.40
C ALA A 198 12.66 0.56 10.84
N GLY A 199 12.37 0.46 12.15
CA GLY A 199 11.02 0.53 12.71
C GLY A 199 10.38 1.92 12.61
N TRP A 200 11.17 3.00 12.45
CA TRP A 200 10.67 4.37 12.41
C TRP A 200 10.63 4.98 11.00
N LYS A 201 11.37 4.43 10.07
CA LYS A 201 11.50 4.96 8.70
C LYS A 201 10.15 5.24 8.05
N GLU A 202 9.28 4.25 8.05
CA GLU A 202 7.97 4.32 7.39
C GLU A 202 7.02 5.27 8.13
N ILE A 203 7.09 5.30 9.46
CA ILE A 203 6.31 6.22 10.31
C ILE A 203 6.75 7.66 10.04
N ALA A 204 8.05 7.93 9.97
CA ALA A 204 8.59 9.26 9.67
C ALA A 204 8.18 9.72 8.25
N TRP A 205 8.17 8.81 7.28
CA TRP A 205 7.72 9.09 5.92
C TRP A 205 6.23 9.49 5.91
N LEU A 206 5.37 8.72 6.58
CA LEU A 206 3.94 9.04 6.70
C LEU A 206 3.71 10.40 7.35
N ALA A 207 4.44 10.72 8.43
CA ALA A 207 4.37 12.02 9.09
C ALA A 207 4.79 13.16 8.16
N GLY A 208 5.90 13.00 7.43
CA GLY A 208 6.38 13.95 6.44
C GLY A 208 5.39 14.17 5.30
N PHE A 209 4.80 13.10 4.76
CA PHE A 209 3.79 13.19 3.71
C PHE A 209 2.51 13.88 4.19
N ALA A 210 2.01 13.54 5.37
CA ALA A 210 0.83 14.19 5.95
C ALA A 210 1.07 15.69 6.20
N ALA A 211 2.25 16.04 6.73
CA ALA A 211 2.63 17.43 6.93
C ALA A 211 2.74 18.20 5.61
N LEU A 212 3.42 17.63 4.61
CA LEU A 212 3.60 18.26 3.32
C LEU A 212 2.27 18.51 2.61
N THR A 213 1.44 17.47 2.47
CA THR A 213 0.15 17.57 1.77
C THR A 213 -0.86 18.42 2.55
N GLY A 214 -0.85 18.31 3.88
CA GLY A 214 -1.69 19.11 4.76
C GLY A 214 -1.35 20.61 4.71
N LEU A 215 -0.07 20.96 4.85
CA LEU A 215 0.39 22.35 4.79
C LEU A 215 0.18 22.95 3.38
N ALA A 216 0.50 22.20 2.34
CA ALA A 216 0.27 22.63 0.96
C ALA A 216 -1.23 22.84 0.69
N GLY A 217 -2.08 21.90 1.11
CA GLY A 217 -3.53 22.01 0.97
C GLY A 217 -4.13 23.19 1.74
N LEU A 218 -3.76 23.36 3.02
CA LEU A 218 -4.21 24.50 3.84
C LEU A 218 -3.73 25.84 3.26
N GLY A 219 -2.47 25.91 2.84
CA GLY A 219 -1.92 27.11 2.20
C GLY A 219 -2.68 27.49 0.93
N LEU A 220 -2.93 26.51 0.06
CA LEU A 220 -3.66 26.71 -1.19
C LEU A 220 -5.14 27.07 -0.94
N LEU A 221 -5.81 26.41 -0.01
CA LEU A 221 -7.18 26.75 0.40
C LEU A 221 -7.27 28.17 0.96
N THR A 222 -6.32 28.56 1.82
CA THR A 222 -6.26 29.91 2.39
C THR A 222 -6.06 30.97 1.31
N PHE A 223 -5.15 30.71 0.36
CA PHE A 223 -4.91 31.61 -0.79
C PHE A 223 -6.18 31.74 -1.66
N ARG A 224 -6.78 30.63 -2.04
CA ARG A 224 -7.99 30.64 -2.89
C ARG A 224 -9.20 31.22 -2.17
N SER A 225 -9.33 31.03 -0.87
CA SER A 225 -10.36 31.66 -0.04
C SER A 225 -10.36 33.18 -0.16
N ARG A 226 -9.18 33.80 -0.21
CA ARG A 226 -9.04 35.25 -0.40
C ARG A 226 -9.50 35.70 -1.79
N LEU A 227 -9.18 34.91 -2.82
CA LEU A 227 -9.59 35.20 -4.20
C LEU A 227 -11.11 35.08 -4.38
N TRP A 228 -11.72 34.07 -3.77
CA TRP A 228 -13.16 33.84 -3.83
C TRP A 228 -13.96 34.92 -3.11
N ALA A 229 -13.50 35.39 -1.98
CA ALA A 229 -14.15 36.48 -1.28
C ALA A 229 -14.23 37.74 -2.14
N LYS A 230 -13.20 38.05 -2.93
CA LYS A 230 -13.19 39.16 -3.90
C LYS A 230 -14.12 38.91 -5.10
N ALA A 231 -14.27 37.65 -5.53
CA ALA A 231 -15.13 37.31 -6.67
C ALA A 231 -16.63 37.32 -6.32
N GLU A 232 -16.99 36.94 -5.08
CA GLU A 232 -18.36 37.03 -4.58
C GLU A 232 -18.85 38.47 -4.44
N GLU A 233 -17.97 39.43 -4.17
CA GLU A 233 -18.31 40.87 -4.18
C GLU A 233 -18.81 41.39 -5.52
N LYS A 234 -18.40 40.74 -6.65
CA LYS A 234 -18.78 41.12 -8.01
C LYS A 234 -20.04 40.41 -8.53
N LYS A 235 -20.51 39.34 -7.87
CA LYS A 235 -21.69 38.58 -8.30
C LYS A 235 -22.92 38.97 -7.44
N THR A 236 -23.49 40.11 -7.71
CA THR A 236 -24.86 40.44 -7.32
C THR A 236 -25.82 39.88 -8.37
N ALA A 237 -26.73 39.00 -7.92
CA ALA A 237 -27.82 38.33 -8.66
C ALA A 237 -27.41 37.15 -9.57
N ALA A 238 -27.70 35.92 -9.11
CA ALA A 238 -27.85 34.77 -9.99
C ALA A 238 -29.25 34.81 -10.63
N PRO A 239 -29.38 34.40 -11.92
CA PRO A 239 -30.70 34.22 -12.53
C PRO A 239 -31.45 33.09 -11.84
N ASP A 240 -32.73 33.32 -11.56
CA ASP A 240 -33.65 32.30 -11.09
C ASP A 240 -33.89 31.28 -12.22
N GLU A 241 -33.16 30.17 -12.20
CA GLU A 241 -33.41 29.03 -13.08
C GLU A 241 -34.65 28.30 -12.57
N SER A 242 -35.83 28.70 -13.01
CA SER A 242 -37.05 27.94 -12.85
C SER A 242 -36.90 26.58 -13.56
N GLY A 243 -36.67 25.54 -12.76
CA GLY A 243 -36.55 24.17 -13.25
C GLY A 243 -37.88 23.66 -13.85
N PRO A 244 -37.86 22.62 -14.72
CA PRO A 244 -39.05 22.03 -15.31
C PRO A 244 -39.99 21.49 -14.22
N SER A 245 -41.29 21.71 -14.39
CA SER A 245 -42.32 21.26 -13.48
C SER A 245 -42.69 19.77 -13.70
N GLY A 246 -42.99 19.07 -12.61
CA GLY A 246 -43.39 17.68 -12.60
C GLY A 246 -42.25 16.66 -12.54
N PHE A 247 -42.55 15.49 -11.96
CA PHE A 247 -41.58 14.42 -11.73
C PHE A 247 -40.79 14.02 -12.98
N TRP A 248 -41.46 13.75 -14.08
CA TRP A 248 -40.83 13.31 -15.33
C TRP A 248 -40.06 14.43 -16.04
N GLY A 249 -40.52 15.68 -15.96
CA GLY A 249 -39.81 16.83 -16.45
C GLY A 249 -38.50 17.05 -15.68
N PHE A 250 -38.57 16.97 -14.36
CA PHE A 250 -37.40 17.09 -13.49
C PHE A 250 -36.44 15.91 -13.66
N ALA A 251 -36.94 14.67 -13.73
CA ALA A 251 -36.14 13.47 -13.96
C ALA A 251 -35.37 13.55 -15.31
N SER A 252 -36.09 13.89 -16.40
CA SER A 252 -35.46 14.02 -17.71
C SER A 252 -34.41 15.15 -17.77
N PHE A 253 -34.71 16.26 -17.09
CA PHE A 253 -33.75 17.38 -16.95
C PHE A 253 -32.50 16.93 -16.18
N LEU A 254 -32.67 16.22 -15.04
CA LEU A 254 -31.54 15.70 -14.26
C LEU A 254 -30.73 14.67 -15.07
N VAL A 255 -31.36 13.74 -15.76
CA VAL A 255 -30.68 12.76 -16.61
C VAL A 255 -29.88 13.45 -17.70
N LYS A 256 -30.50 14.40 -18.44
CA LYS A 256 -29.78 15.17 -19.47
C LYS A 256 -28.63 15.97 -18.88
N LYS A 257 -28.86 16.69 -17.77
CA LYS A 257 -27.84 17.52 -17.10
C LYS A 257 -26.71 16.66 -16.52
N THR A 258 -27.00 15.44 -16.06
CA THR A 258 -25.99 14.54 -15.46
C THR A 258 -25.27 13.72 -16.53
N VAL A 259 -26.00 13.01 -17.39
CA VAL A 259 -25.43 12.08 -18.38
C VAL A 259 -24.66 12.81 -19.48
N PHE A 260 -25.18 13.94 -19.95
CA PHE A 260 -24.58 14.72 -21.03
C PHE A 260 -23.73 15.89 -20.53
N SER A 261 -23.46 15.97 -19.21
CA SER A 261 -22.54 16.97 -18.71
C SER A 261 -21.10 16.56 -19.08
N ARG A 262 -20.30 17.56 -19.49
CA ARG A 262 -18.87 17.38 -19.74
C ARG A 262 -18.15 16.73 -18.55
N ASP A 263 -18.51 17.12 -17.34
CA ASP A 263 -17.90 16.63 -16.11
C ASP A 263 -18.21 15.14 -15.88
N THR A 264 -19.46 14.71 -16.10
CA THR A 264 -19.85 13.29 -15.99
C THR A 264 -19.16 12.44 -17.07
N PHE A 265 -19.09 12.94 -18.31
CA PHE A 265 -18.37 12.25 -19.37
C PHE A 265 -16.88 12.09 -19.06
N LEU A 266 -16.22 13.17 -18.62
CA LEU A 266 -14.81 13.14 -18.24
C LEU A 266 -14.55 12.17 -17.07
N ILE A 267 -15.45 12.10 -16.10
CA ILE A 267 -15.31 11.16 -14.99
C ILE A 267 -15.54 9.73 -15.47
N LEU A 268 -16.63 9.46 -16.17
CA LEU A 268 -17.00 8.11 -16.57
C LEU A 268 -15.99 7.53 -17.57
N ALA A 269 -15.69 8.25 -18.65
CA ALA A 269 -14.75 7.81 -19.67
C ALA A 269 -13.30 7.94 -19.19
N GLY A 270 -12.94 9.08 -18.58
CA GLY A 270 -11.60 9.36 -18.12
C GLY A 270 -11.18 8.49 -16.94
N ALA A 271 -12.04 8.31 -15.94
CA ALA A 271 -11.74 7.45 -14.81
C ALA A 271 -11.64 5.98 -15.23
N THR A 272 -12.53 5.52 -16.12
CA THR A 272 -12.47 4.14 -16.65
C THR A 272 -11.19 3.90 -17.41
N ALA A 273 -10.83 4.79 -18.36
CA ALA A 273 -9.59 4.69 -19.12
C ALA A 273 -8.35 4.76 -18.21
N PHE A 274 -8.34 5.69 -17.26
CA PHE A 274 -7.28 5.81 -16.26
C PHE A 274 -7.14 4.51 -15.44
N TYR A 275 -8.26 3.95 -14.95
CA TYR A 275 -8.24 2.75 -14.13
C TYR A 275 -7.72 1.53 -14.88
N LEU A 276 -8.10 1.36 -16.16
CA LEU A 276 -7.61 0.28 -17.02
C LEU A 276 -6.09 0.30 -17.17
N VAL A 277 -5.51 1.48 -17.45
CA VAL A 277 -4.07 1.64 -17.62
C VAL A 277 -3.34 1.57 -16.28
N PHE A 278 -3.83 2.32 -15.31
CA PHE A 278 -3.16 2.49 -14.01
C PHE A 278 -3.16 1.22 -13.17
N TYR A 279 -4.27 0.46 -13.18
CA TYR A 279 -4.36 -0.80 -12.43
C TYR A 279 -3.48 -1.90 -13.03
N ALA A 280 -3.34 -1.95 -14.36
CA ALA A 280 -2.51 -2.94 -15.05
C ALA A 280 -1.00 -2.61 -14.95
N TRP A 281 -0.64 -1.34 -14.75
CA TRP A 281 0.73 -0.84 -14.82
C TRP A 281 1.74 -1.57 -13.92
N PRO A 282 1.47 -1.87 -12.62
CA PRO A 282 2.40 -2.62 -11.78
C PRO A 282 2.75 -4.00 -12.32
N TYR A 283 1.81 -4.64 -13.02
CA TYR A 283 1.93 -6.02 -13.50
C TYR A 283 2.53 -6.16 -14.90
N MET A 284 2.98 -5.07 -15.52
CA MET A 284 3.44 -5.09 -16.94
C MET A 284 4.64 -6.01 -17.17
N ASN A 285 5.49 -6.19 -16.17
CA ASN A 285 6.66 -7.09 -16.31
C ASN A 285 6.30 -8.58 -16.26
N GLN A 286 5.09 -8.96 -15.83
CA GLN A 286 4.53 -10.32 -15.80
C GLN A 286 5.34 -11.37 -15.02
N GLN A 287 6.62 -11.13 -14.75
CA GLN A 287 7.51 -12.04 -14.04
C GLN A 287 8.01 -11.39 -12.75
N ILE A 288 8.04 -12.17 -11.68
CA ILE A 288 8.63 -11.73 -10.41
C ILE A 288 10.14 -11.82 -10.55
N GLN A 289 10.82 -10.70 -10.31
CA GLN A 289 12.28 -10.55 -10.44
C GLN A 289 12.83 -9.73 -9.27
N PHE A 290 14.13 -9.85 -9.03
CA PHE A 290 14.88 -9.04 -8.07
C PHE A 290 14.33 -9.11 -6.64
N VAL A 291 13.88 -10.30 -6.19
CA VAL A 291 13.48 -10.48 -4.79
C VAL A 291 14.70 -10.43 -3.90
N PRO A 292 14.76 -9.50 -2.91
CA PRO A 292 15.89 -9.40 -1.98
C PRO A 292 16.01 -10.65 -1.12
N VAL A 293 17.14 -11.37 -1.21
CA VAL A 293 17.35 -12.64 -0.54
C VAL A 293 18.64 -12.65 0.26
N ALA A 294 18.60 -13.21 1.47
CA ALA A 294 19.80 -13.65 2.19
C ALA A 294 20.00 -15.15 1.97
N VAL A 295 21.22 -15.56 1.72
CA VAL A 295 21.62 -16.96 1.60
C VAL A 295 22.46 -17.34 2.80
N VAL A 296 21.98 -18.31 3.59
CA VAL A 296 22.71 -18.92 4.70
C VAL A 296 23.33 -20.21 4.19
N ASP A 297 24.66 -20.23 4.03
CA ASP A 297 25.40 -21.40 3.57
C ASP A 297 26.08 -22.08 4.77
N GLU A 298 25.43 -23.10 5.33
CA GLU A 298 25.96 -23.89 6.43
C GLU A 298 26.86 -25.04 5.96
N ASP A 299 26.87 -25.36 4.66
CA ASP A 299 27.63 -26.50 4.10
C ASP A 299 29.04 -26.10 3.63
N ALA A 300 29.18 -24.92 3.06
CA ALA A 300 30.44 -24.35 2.54
C ALA A 300 31.19 -25.27 1.54
N THR A 301 30.45 -26.16 0.83
CA THR A 301 30.99 -27.14 -0.13
C THR A 301 30.97 -26.63 -1.57
N ALA A 302 31.43 -27.48 -2.51
CA ALA A 302 31.29 -27.18 -3.94
C ALA A 302 29.84 -27.23 -4.41
N ALA A 303 29.01 -28.07 -3.79
CA ALA A 303 27.59 -28.19 -4.11
C ALA A 303 26.81 -26.93 -3.66
N SER A 304 27.06 -26.44 -2.43
CA SER A 304 26.39 -25.23 -1.92
C SER A 304 26.79 -23.97 -2.72
N ARG A 305 28.07 -23.88 -3.14
CA ARG A 305 28.54 -22.77 -3.98
C ARG A 305 27.88 -22.80 -5.37
N ARG A 306 27.72 -23.99 -5.99
CA ARG A 306 27.01 -24.12 -7.27
C ARG A 306 25.54 -23.67 -7.15
N LEU A 307 24.86 -24.11 -6.12
CA LEU A 307 23.47 -23.68 -5.85
C LEU A 307 23.39 -22.15 -5.68
N GLY A 308 24.28 -21.58 -4.88
CA GLY A 308 24.35 -20.13 -4.69
C GLY A 308 24.62 -19.37 -6.00
N SER A 309 25.53 -19.87 -6.86
CA SER A 309 25.82 -19.25 -8.17
C SER A 309 24.64 -19.39 -9.14
N ALA A 310 23.90 -20.50 -9.09
CA ALA A 310 22.67 -20.68 -9.88
C ALA A 310 21.55 -19.72 -9.43
N MET A 311 21.45 -19.46 -8.12
CA MET A 311 20.53 -18.44 -7.61
C MET A 311 20.91 -17.04 -8.13
N GLU A 312 22.18 -16.65 -8.08
CA GLU A 312 22.67 -15.35 -8.59
C GLU A 312 22.48 -15.20 -10.10
N ALA A 313 22.53 -16.28 -10.86
CA ALA A 313 22.30 -16.28 -12.31
C ALA A 313 20.79 -16.17 -12.66
N SER A 314 19.90 -16.45 -11.73
CA SER A 314 18.45 -16.38 -11.95
C SER A 314 17.92 -14.97 -11.74
N PRO A 315 17.10 -14.44 -12.65
CA PRO A 315 16.55 -13.08 -12.51
C PRO A 315 15.61 -12.90 -11.33
N VAL A 316 15.17 -13.99 -10.69
CA VAL A 316 14.24 -13.92 -9.54
C VAL A 316 14.94 -13.43 -8.28
N PHE A 317 16.22 -13.76 -8.10
CA PHE A 317 16.96 -13.49 -6.88
C PHE A 317 17.79 -12.20 -6.98
N ASP A 318 17.72 -11.37 -5.96
CA ASP A 318 18.66 -10.29 -5.65
C ASP A 318 19.40 -10.69 -4.35
N VAL A 319 20.49 -11.42 -4.48
CA VAL A 319 21.25 -11.94 -3.32
C VAL A 319 22.02 -10.78 -2.69
N ARG A 320 21.50 -10.24 -1.58
CA ARG A 320 22.07 -9.10 -0.87
C ARG A 320 23.02 -9.48 0.25
N LEU A 321 22.81 -10.65 0.86
CA LEU A 321 23.60 -11.14 1.98
C LEU A 321 23.96 -12.61 1.76
N ARG A 322 25.22 -12.95 1.99
CA ARG A 322 25.69 -14.33 2.14
C ARG A 322 26.40 -14.45 3.47
N THR A 323 25.95 -15.37 4.30
CA THR A 323 26.48 -15.57 5.64
C THR A 323 26.34 -17.04 6.04
N PRO A 324 27.24 -17.59 6.86
CA PRO A 324 27.02 -18.86 7.52
C PRO A 324 26.13 -18.75 8.76
N ASP A 325 25.83 -17.51 9.23
CA ASP A 325 25.05 -17.25 10.44
C ASP A 325 23.57 -16.97 10.12
N ALA A 326 22.72 -17.91 10.49
CA ALA A 326 21.27 -17.74 10.36
C ALA A 326 20.73 -16.57 11.18
N GLY A 327 21.38 -16.22 12.31
CA GLY A 327 20.97 -15.08 13.14
C GLY A 327 21.14 -13.75 12.41
N GLU A 328 22.25 -13.56 11.70
CA GLU A 328 22.49 -12.38 10.86
C GLU A 328 21.47 -12.28 9.72
N ALA A 329 21.18 -13.38 9.03
CA ALA A 329 20.18 -13.39 7.97
C ALA A 329 18.76 -13.07 8.46
N ILE A 330 18.37 -13.58 9.65
CA ILE A 330 17.09 -13.27 10.28
C ILE A 330 17.05 -11.81 10.75
N ALA A 331 18.17 -11.26 11.23
CA ALA A 331 18.24 -9.85 11.57
C ALA A 331 18.06 -8.95 10.33
N ALA A 332 18.65 -9.29 9.19
CA ALA A 332 18.45 -8.59 7.92
C ALA A 332 16.99 -8.69 7.42
N LEU A 333 16.33 -9.85 7.60
CA LEU A 333 14.90 -10.02 7.30
C LEU A 333 14.04 -9.10 8.19
N ARG A 334 14.33 -9.02 9.48
CA ARG A 334 13.63 -8.13 10.42
C ARG A 334 13.88 -6.66 10.14
N ALA A 335 15.09 -6.30 9.69
CA ALA A 335 15.42 -4.95 9.25
C ALA A 335 14.83 -4.57 7.89
N GLN A 336 14.12 -5.48 7.20
CA GLN A 336 13.61 -5.31 5.83
C GLN A 336 14.70 -5.04 4.78
N GLU A 337 15.92 -5.46 5.03
CA GLU A 337 17.01 -5.42 4.06
C GLU A 337 16.86 -6.53 3.03
N VAL A 338 16.28 -7.67 3.47
CA VAL A 338 15.89 -8.81 2.64
C VAL A 338 14.45 -9.23 2.95
N ASP A 339 13.79 -9.89 2.01
CA ASP A 339 12.41 -10.36 2.16
C ASP A 339 12.31 -11.88 2.38
N VAL A 340 13.39 -12.60 2.02
CA VAL A 340 13.45 -14.04 2.09
C VAL A 340 14.85 -14.47 2.55
N VAL A 341 14.90 -15.47 3.41
CA VAL A 341 16.12 -16.16 3.82
C VAL A 341 16.09 -17.57 3.25
N VAL A 342 17.13 -17.96 2.52
CA VAL A 342 17.31 -19.32 1.98
C VAL A 342 18.45 -19.97 2.74
N THR A 343 18.16 -21.05 3.46
CA THR A 343 19.16 -21.80 4.24
C THR A 343 19.54 -23.08 3.51
N ILE A 344 20.80 -23.20 3.15
CA ILE A 344 21.42 -24.41 2.62
C ILE A 344 21.93 -25.21 3.81
N PRO A 345 21.37 -26.40 4.08
CA PRO A 345 21.70 -27.16 5.29
C PRO A 345 23.11 -27.75 5.23
N LYS A 346 23.65 -28.03 6.41
CA LYS A 346 24.92 -28.77 6.56
C LYS A 346 24.87 -30.13 5.87
N ASP A 347 26.03 -30.57 5.38
CA ASP A 347 26.20 -31.89 4.74
C ASP A 347 25.37 -32.10 3.45
N LEU A 348 24.93 -31.01 2.78
CA LEU A 348 24.22 -31.06 1.50
C LEU A 348 24.93 -31.97 0.49
N GLU A 349 26.23 -31.75 0.27
CA GLU A 349 27.04 -32.53 -0.66
C GLU A 349 27.17 -34.01 -0.25
N LYS A 350 27.27 -34.29 1.06
CA LYS A 350 27.33 -35.68 1.58
C LYS A 350 26.01 -36.41 1.39
N HIS A 351 24.88 -35.74 1.67
CA HIS A 351 23.55 -36.31 1.45
C HIS A 351 23.33 -36.61 -0.04
N GLN A 352 23.73 -35.69 -0.94
CA GLN A 352 23.68 -35.93 -2.38
C GLN A 352 24.54 -37.15 -2.80
N ALA A 353 25.78 -37.23 -2.27
CA ALA A 353 26.68 -38.35 -2.58
C ALA A 353 26.15 -39.68 -2.08
N ARG A 354 25.43 -39.72 -0.94
CA ARG A 354 24.81 -40.96 -0.40
C ARG A 354 23.46 -41.27 -1.02
N GLY A 355 22.95 -40.39 -1.85
CA GLY A 355 21.64 -40.55 -2.41
C GLY A 355 20.50 -40.30 -1.43
N GLU A 356 20.76 -39.53 -0.37
CA GLU A 356 19.81 -39.12 0.62
C GLU A 356 19.17 -37.75 0.23
N ASN A 357 17.97 -37.47 0.74
CA ASN A 357 17.32 -36.21 0.47
C ASN A 357 17.89 -35.10 1.39
N ALA A 358 18.28 -33.98 0.78
CA ALA A 358 18.59 -32.76 1.51
C ALA A 358 17.53 -31.69 1.24
N THR A 359 17.04 -31.03 2.27
CA THR A 359 15.98 -30.00 2.15
C THR A 359 16.58 -28.62 2.31
N VAL A 360 16.40 -27.76 1.30
CA VAL A 360 16.70 -26.33 1.42
C VAL A 360 15.49 -25.64 2.07
N HIS A 361 15.74 -24.86 3.12
CA HIS A 361 14.68 -24.17 3.85
C HIS A 361 14.56 -22.74 3.38
N VAL A 362 13.32 -22.27 3.23
CA VAL A 362 13.00 -20.90 2.84
C VAL A 362 12.16 -20.26 3.93
N LEU A 363 12.67 -19.18 4.53
CA LEU A 363 11.93 -18.35 5.48
C LEU A 363 11.58 -17.04 4.83
N ALA A 364 10.29 -16.76 4.67
CA ALA A 364 9.80 -15.56 4.01
C ALA A 364 9.01 -14.66 4.97
N ASN A 365 8.95 -13.36 4.65
CA ASN A 365 8.08 -12.41 5.33
C ASN A 365 6.61 -12.75 5.07
N GLY A 366 5.88 -13.12 6.11
CA GLY A 366 4.47 -13.54 6.01
C GLY A 366 3.50 -12.40 5.69
N ALA A 367 3.92 -11.13 5.79
CA ALA A 367 3.12 -9.99 5.34
C ALA A 367 3.12 -9.84 3.80
N PHE A 368 4.16 -10.36 3.11
CA PHE A 368 4.31 -10.29 1.65
C PHE A 368 4.61 -11.68 1.06
N PRO A 369 3.72 -12.65 1.21
CA PRO A 369 3.98 -14.07 0.93
C PRO A 369 4.24 -14.38 -0.55
N VAL A 370 3.85 -13.49 -1.46
CA VAL A 370 4.08 -13.63 -2.90
C VAL A 370 5.56 -13.76 -3.23
N LYS A 371 6.44 -13.02 -2.51
CA LYS A 371 7.89 -13.08 -2.65
C LYS A 371 8.44 -14.47 -2.27
N GLY A 372 8.00 -15.01 -1.14
CA GLY A 372 8.41 -16.33 -0.68
C GLY A 372 8.02 -17.45 -1.65
N ARG A 373 6.81 -17.39 -2.19
CA ARG A 373 6.36 -18.37 -3.19
C ARG A 373 7.11 -18.27 -4.52
N ALA A 374 7.46 -17.07 -4.95
CA ALA A 374 8.26 -16.87 -6.16
C ALA A 374 9.68 -17.47 -6.00
N VAL A 375 10.30 -17.22 -4.84
CA VAL A 375 11.61 -17.82 -4.49
C VAL A 375 11.52 -19.33 -4.43
N GLN A 376 10.48 -19.91 -3.83
CA GLN A 376 10.26 -21.35 -3.78
C GLN A 376 10.18 -21.96 -5.19
N ALA A 377 9.37 -21.37 -6.06
CA ALA A 377 9.19 -21.84 -7.43
C ALA A 377 10.49 -21.77 -8.24
N ALA A 378 11.26 -20.67 -8.09
CA ALA A 378 12.54 -20.52 -8.77
C ALA A 378 13.60 -21.50 -8.26
N LEU A 379 13.68 -21.73 -6.94
CA LEU A 379 14.57 -22.75 -6.35
C LEU A 379 14.22 -24.15 -6.83
N ALA A 380 12.92 -24.47 -6.89
CA ALA A 380 12.48 -25.76 -7.43
C ALA A 380 12.94 -25.95 -8.88
N GLY A 381 12.87 -24.88 -9.72
CA GLY A 381 13.39 -24.90 -11.08
C GLY A 381 14.91 -25.14 -11.12
N ILE A 382 15.69 -24.39 -10.34
CA ILE A 382 17.16 -24.54 -10.27
C ILE A 382 17.55 -25.96 -9.86
N VAL A 383 16.87 -26.52 -8.86
CA VAL A 383 17.13 -27.88 -8.38
C VAL A 383 16.77 -28.92 -9.42
N THR A 384 15.73 -28.71 -10.24
CA THR A 384 15.33 -29.63 -11.30
C THR A 384 16.23 -29.56 -12.55
N ASP A 385 16.78 -28.36 -12.84
CA ASP A 385 17.66 -28.14 -14.01
C ASP A 385 19.13 -28.52 -13.75
N ALA A 386 19.55 -28.56 -12.49
CA ALA A 386 20.92 -28.87 -12.08
C ALA A 386 21.24 -30.39 -12.04
N GLY A 387 20.28 -31.25 -12.32
CA GLY A 387 20.39 -32.71 -12.43
C GLY A 387 20.16 -33.23 -13.80
#